data_d310bc106b551aa1ae30edbac1993412
#
_entry.id   d310bc106b551aa1ae30edbac1993412
#
_cell.length_a   1.000
_cell.length_b   1.000
_cell.length_c   1.000
_cell.angle_alpha   90.00
_cell.angle_beta   90.00
_cell.angle_gamma   90.00
#
_symmetry.space_group_name_H-M   'P 1'
#
loop_
_entity.id
_entity.type
_entity.pdbx_description
1 polymer ?
#
loop_
_entity_poly.entity_id
_entity_poly.type
_entity_poly.pdbx_seq_one_letter_code
_entity_poly.pdbx_strand_id
1 'polypeptide(L)'
;MTRAWWSAAGALALVADVLTVNVLGAQATMPAPPTRTYDVIVGAEAADRMQVVRFGPDGARVVRERVIGRNAVDPDGPHGVSVSPDGRYYFVSTAHGVPNGTLWKLDTETDNVLGQVDLGSFPATLQISGDGEFAWVVNFNLHGEMVPSSVSVVGTRDMVELTRIPTCTMPHGSRLSPDGAHHWSVCMMDDVLVDIDATKFEVARHFSLGKGSEMGMPGLPPQRGRPMSADHAGHGMEPPKPGDVSCSPTWAQPSRDGRTVWVACNRASELVEIDVPSWTMRRRLPTGAGTYNLATTHDGRLLIGTNKRGQSVSIHDAATGAELARVATSRRIPSGLVVSPDDRYLFVTCEGVGSEPGSLDIIDLATRTRVASVDVGQMAGGIDVWRAR
;
A
#
# COMPACT_ATOMS: atom_id res chain seq x y z
N MET A 1 -0.86 -87.94 -45.17
CA MET A 1 -2.09 -87.17 -44.91
C MET A 1 -1.71 -85.94 -44.10
N THR A 2 -1.42 -84.84 -44.79
CA THR A 2 -1.10 -83.56 -44.07
C THR A 2 -1.57 -82.43 -45.00
N ARG A 3 -2.50 -81.65 -44.53
CA ARG A 3 -3.03 -80.47 -45.23
C ARG A 3 -2.26 -79.27 -44.78
N ALA A 4 -1.69 -78.51 -45.70
CA ALA A 4 -1.12 -77.19 -45.52
C ALA A 4 -2.20 -76.14 -45.53
N TRP A 5 -2.11 -75.16 -44.58
CA TRP A 5 -2.93 -73.93 -44.56
C TRP A 5 -2.04 -72.74 -44.81
N TRP A 6 -2.34 -71.94 -45.78
CA TRP A 6 -1.75 -70.68 -46.12
C TRP A 6 -2.46 -69.59 -45.31
N SER A 7 -1.70 -68.76 -44.57
CA SER A 7 -2.20 -67.55 -44.01
C SER A 7 -1.56 -66.31 -44.68
N ALA A 8 -2.44 -65.51 -45.30
CA ALA A 8 -2.05 -64.25 -45.89
C ALA A 8 -1.93 -63.19 -44.78
N ALA A 9 -0.77 -62.56 -44.69
CA ALA A 9 -0.56 -61.40 -43.85
C ALA A 9 -0.84 -60.12 -44.62
N GLY A 10 -1.93 -59.43 -44.28
CA GLY A 10 -2.25 -58.09 -44.77
C GLY A 10 -1.48 -57.03 -43.97
N ALA A 11 -0.64 -56.30 -44.65
CA ALA A 11 0.03 -55.13 -44.05
C ALA A 11 -0.90 -53.91 -44.07
N LEU A 12 -1.35 -53.44 -42.89
CA LEU A 12 -1.97 -52.13 -42.72
C LEU A 12 -0.88 -51.06 -42.60
N ALA A 13 -0.75 -50.20 -43.58
CA ALA A 13 0.03 -48.98 -43.47
C ALA A 13 -0.76 -47.90 -42.70
N LEU A 14 -0.36 -47.61 -41.48
CA LEU A 14 -0.81 -46.43 -40.71
C LEU A 14 -0.05 -45.21 -41.21
N VAL A 15 -0.75 -44.32 -41.92
CA VAL A 15 -0.26 -42.96 -42.21
C VAL A 15 -0.51 -42.13 -40.96
N ALA A 16 0.55 -41.75 -40.23
CA ALA A 16 0.49 -40.81 -39.14
C ALA A 16 0.66 -39.39 -39.69
N ASP A 17 -0.46 -38.67 -39.80
CA ASP A 17 -0.42 -37.21 -40.02
C ASP A 17 0.14 -36.52 -38.78
N VAL A 18 1.40 -36.09 -38.86
CA VAL A 18 2.01 -35.22 -37.85
C VAL A 18 1.51 -33.81 -38.09
N LEU A 19 0.46 -33.42 -37.37
CA LEU A 19 0.06 -32.02 -37.23
C LEU A 19 1.14 -31.29 -36.44
N THR A 20 2.05 -30.61 -37.11
CA THR A 20 2.96 -29.62 -36.51
C THR A 20 2.14 -28.40 -36.09
N VAL A 21 1.74 -28.37 -34.83
CA VAL A 21 1.22 -27.15 -34.22
C VAL A 21 2.40 -26.17 -34.07
N ASN A 22 2.49 -25.20 -34.99
CA ASN A 22 3.36 -24.03 -34.83
C ASN A 22 2.79 -23.22 -33.67
N VAL A 23 3.29 -23.46 -32.45
CA VAL A 23 3.15 -22.51 -31.31
C VAL A 23 4.01 -21.30 -31.68
N LEU A 24 3.39 -20.32 -32.32
CA LEU A 24 3.94 -18.95 -32.35
C LEU A 24 4.01 -18.47 -30.92
N GLY A 25 5.13 -18.73 -30.26
CA GLY A 25 5.47 -18.10 -28.98
C GLY A 25 5.47 -16.59 -29.21
N ALA A 26 4.45 -15.90 -28.68
CA ALA A 26 4.49 -14.46 -28.55
C ALA A 26 5.77 -14.14 -27.77
N GLN A 27 6.80 -13.67 -28.44
CA GLN A 27 7.97 -13.11 -27.78
C GLN A 27 7.45 -11.96 -26.95
N ALA A 28 7.52 -12.10 -25.62
CA ALA A 28 7.24 -11.00 -24.71
C ALA A 28 8.20 -9.88 -25.10
N THR A 29 7.66 -8.83 -25.71
CA THR A 29 8.44 -7.64 -26.06
C THR A 29 9.00 -7.10 -24.76
N MET A 30 10.33 -7.04 -24.64
CA MET A 30 11.00 -6.39 -23.50
C MET A 30 10.42 -4.99 -23.37
N PRO A 31 10.02 -4.55 -22.16
CA PRO A 31 9.52 -3.21 -21.95
C PRO A 31 10.56 -2.20 -22.46
N ALA A 32 10.10 -1.19 -23.18
CA ALA A 32 10.98 -0.11 -23.61
C ALA A 32 11.58 0.57 -22.37
N PRO A 33 12.87 0.92 -22.39
CA PRO A 33 13.50 1.64 -21.29
C PRO A 33 12.74 2.95 -21.03
N PRO A 34 12.74 3.45 -19.78
CA PRO A 34 12.09 4.70 -19.46
C PRO A 34 12.74 5.85 -20.22
N THR A 35 11.94 6.77 -20.73
CA THR A 35 12.42 8.01 -21.38
C THR A 35 12.56 9.16 -20.39
N ARG A 36 12.03 8.99 -19.20
CA ARG A 36 12.07 9.93 -18.07
C ARG A 36 12.89 9.38 -16.92
N THR A 37 13.30 10.28 -16.05
CA THR A 37 13.95 9.94 -14.78
C THR A 37 12.99 10.23 -13.63
N TYR A 38 12.82 9.27 -12.73
CA TYR A 38 11.99 9.36 -11.52
C TYR A 38 12.89 9.33 -10.30
N ASP A 39 12.72 10.29 -9.40
CA ASP A 39 13.32 10.27 -8.07
C ASP A 39 12.22 9.90 -7.06
N VAL A 40 12.43 8.82 -6.30
CA VAL A 40 11.48 8.24 -5.34
C VAL A 40 12.12 8.24 -3.96
N ILE A 41 11.38 8.76 -2.96
CA ILE A 41 11.82 8.78 -1.56
C ILE A 41 11.29 7.54 -0.88
N VAL A 42 12.16 6.80 -0.19
CA VAL A 42 11.87 5.54 0.52
C VAL A 42 12.33 5.66 1.96
N GLY A 43 11.46 5.30 2.91
CA GLY A 43 11.79 5.11 4.32
C GLY A 43 12.09 3.64 4.62
N ALA A 44 13.22 3.39 5.26
CA ALA A 44 13.65 2.06 5.72
C ALA A 44 13.65 2.02 7.25
N GLU A 45 12.58 1.44 7.80
CA GLU A 45 12.18 1.54 9.21
C GLU A 45 13.23 0.96 10.16
N ALA A 46 13.69 -0.27 9.93
CA ALA A 46 14.68 -0.91 10.80
C ALA A 46 16.11 -0.36 10.66
N ALA A 47 16.33 0.50 9.65
CA ALA A 47 17.65 1.09 9.39
C ALA A 47 17.73 2.58 9.72
N ASP A 48 16.65 3.21 10.20
CA ASP A 48 16.54 4.66 10.42
C ASP A 48 16.99 5.51 9.23
N ARG A 49 16.62 5.07 8.00
CA ARG A 49 17.14 5.68 6.79
C ARG A 49 16.05 6.17 5.87
N MET A 50 16.25 7.39 5.37
CA MET A 50 15.59 7.89 4.19
C MET A 50 16.52 7.72 2.99
N GLN A 51 16.01 7.20 1.89
CA GLN A 51 16.78 6.96 0.68
C GLN A 51 16.06 7.54 -0.53
N VAL A 52 16.83 8.17 -1.42
CA VAL A 52 16.33 8.59 -2.75
C VAL A 52 16.79 7.57 -3.76
N VAL A 53 15.84 6.89 -4.38
CA VAL A 53 16.08 5.96 -5.47
C VAL A 53 15.80 6.68 -6.79
N ARG A 54 16.75 6.66 -7.70
CA ARG A 54 16.60 7.15 -9.07
C ARG A 54 16.37 6.00 -10.02
N PHE A 55 15.31 6.11 -10.82
CA PHE A 55 15.01 5.20 -11.91
C PHE A 55 14.90 5.98 -13.23
N GLY A 56 15.58 5.52 -14.26
CA GLY A 56 15.62 6.20 -15.57
C GLY A 56 16.25 5.34 -16.64
N PRO A 57 16.62 5.94 -17.80
CA PRO A 57 17.24 5.21 -18.92
C PRO A 57 18.47 4.39 -18.53
N ASP A 58 19.22 4.86 -17.52
CA ASP A 58 20.44 4.21 -17.01
C ASP A 58 20.15 3.15 -15.92
N GLY A 59 18.89 2.74 -15.74
CA GLY A 59 18.47 1.77 -14.74
C GLY A 59 18.02 2.41 -13.43
N ALA A 60 18.09 1.64 -12.34
CA ALA A 60 17.63 2.06 -11.02
C ALA A 60 18.76 1.93 -9.98
N ARG A 61 18.92 2.94 -9.10
CA ARG A 61 19.91 2.93 -8.03
C ARG A 61 19.56 3.89 -6.90
N VAL A 62 20.05 3.64 -5.70
CA VAL A 62 20.07 4.62 -4.61
C VAL A 62 21.07 5.72 -4.98
N VAL A 63 20.64 6.98 -4.95
CA VAL A 63 21.48 8.14 -5.28
C VAL A 63 21.78 9.03 -4.08
N ARG A 64 21.00 8.89 -3.00
CA ARG A 64 21.19 9.65 -1.77
C ARG A 64 20.61 8.88 -0.59
N GLU A 65 21.22 9.06 0.57
CA GLU A 65 20.79 8.43 1.81
C GLU A 65 21.00 9.37 2.98
N ARG A 66 20.07 9.34 3.95
CA ARG A 66 20.15 10.09 5.19
C ARG A 66 19.64 9.26 6.37
N VAL A 67 20.36 9.26 7.46
CA VAL A 67 19.85 8.78 8.76
C VAL A 67 18.88 9.81 9.34
N ILE A 68 17.75 9.33 9.86
CA ILE A 68 16.72 10.14 10.51
C ILE A 68 16.33 9.48 11.83
N GLY A 69 16.07 10.31 12.84
CA GLY A 69 15.70 9.87 14.17
C GLY A 69 16.38 10.73 15.24
N ARG A 70 15.93 10.59 16.47
CA ARG A 70 16.47 11.28 17.65
C ARG A 70 17.45 10.43 18.44
N ASN A 71 17.29 9.13 18.36
CA ASN A 71 18.06 8.16 19.13
C ASN A 71 19.02 7.40 18.23
N ALA A 72 20.30 7.42 18.59
CA ALA A 72 21.33 6.67 17.83
C ALA A 72 21.43 5.21 18.23
N VAL A 73 20.76 4.78 19.30
CA VAL A 73 20.86 3.42 19.86
C VAL A 73 19.64 2.59 19.49
N ASP A 74 18.44 3.15 19.67
CA ASP A 74 17.18 2.48 19.36
C ASP A 74 16.58 3.09 18.09
N PRO A 75 16.21 2.30 17.08
CA PRO A 75 15.58 2.82 15.87
C PRO A 75 14.30 3.58 16.17
N ASP A 76 14.21 4.81 15.65
CA ASP A 76 12.97 5.62 15.68
C ASP A 76 12.00 5.21 14.57
N GLY A 77 12.48 4.57 13.50
CA GLY A 77 11.76 3.91 12.43
C GLY A 77 10.96 4.85 11.51
N PRO A 78 11.51 5.32 10.37
CA PRO A 78 10.76 6.08 9.37
C PRO A 78 9.69 5.20 8.71
N HIS A 79 8.41 5.46 9.00
CA HIS A 79 7.29 4.62 8.58
C HIS A 79 6.48 5.24 7.44
N GLY A 80 5.87 6.41 7.64
CA GLY A 80 5.11 7.12 6.62
C GLY A 80 5.95 8.16 5.90
N VAL A 81 5.73 8.32 4.59
CA VAL A 81 6.42 9.33 3.76
C VAL A 81 5.38 10.02 2.89
N SER A 82 5.48 11.35 2.76
CA SER A 82 4.69 12.13 1.80
C SER A 82 5.48 13.35 1.33
N VAL A 83 5.45 13.61 0.04
CA VAL A 83 6.07 14.79 -0.59
C VAL A 83 5.03 15.91 -0.67
N SER A 84 5.44 17.17 -0.43
CA SER A 84 4.56 18.32 -0.61
C SER A 84 4.16 18.49 -2.08
N PRO A 85 2.96 19.04 -2.38
CA PRO A 85 2.48 19.20 -3.76
C PRO A 85 3.42 20.00 -4.67
N ASP A 86 4.18 20.92 -4.10
CA ASP A 86 5.18 21.73 -4.82
C ASP A 86 6.54 21.03 -4.99
N GLY A 87 6.70 19.84 -4.42
CA GLY A 87 7.93 19.03 -4.47
C GLY A 87 9.12 19.59 -3.68
N ARG A 88 8.94 20.67 -2.90
CA ARG A 88 10.03 21.32 -2.16
C ARG A 88 10.37 20.65 -0.84
N TYR A 89 9.41 19.97 -0.24
CA TYR A 89 9.53 19.36 1.06
C TYR A 89 9.06 17.90 0.99
N TYR A 90 9.60 17.07 1.86
CA TYR A 90 8.99 15.81 2.19
C TYR A 90 8.83 15.70 3.71
N PHE A 91 7.83 14.92 4.09
CA PHE A 91 7.48 14.67 5.48
C PHE A 91 7.64 13.18 5.75
N VAL A 92 8.16 12.87 6.92
CA VAL A 92 8.32 11.49 7.38
C VAL A 92 7.92 11.36 8.82
N SER A 93 7.13 10.32 9.14
CA SER A 93 6.86 9.95 10.52
C SER A 93 7.88 8.93 10.98
N THR A 94 8.48 9.15 12.18
CA THR A 94 9.24 8.12 12.88
C THR A 94 8.35 7.52 13.97
N ALA A 95 8.16 6.19 13.90
CA ALA A 95 7.03 5.52 14.54
C ALA A 95 7.35 4.94 15.93
N HIS A 96 8.60 4.49 16.18
CA HIS A 96 8.97 3.74 17.37
C HIS A 96 9.41 4.58 18.57
N GLY A 97 9.39 5.91 18.47
CA GLY A 97 9.67 6.81 19.61
C GLY A 97 8.72 6.57 20.78
N VAL A 98 9.26 6.58 22.02
CA VAL A 98 8.48 6.36 23.25
C VAL A 98 8.55 7.62 24.12
N PRO A 99 7.43 8.12 24.64
CA PRO A 99 6.04 7.66 24.50
C PRO A 99 5.37 8.11 23.18
N ASN A 100 6.01 8.99 22.43
CA ASN A 100 5.48 9.62 21.22
C ASN A 100 6.41 9.42 20.03
N GLY A 101 5.84 9.23 18.85
CA GLY A 101 6.58 9.36 17.60
C GLY A 101 6.65 10.81 17.13
N THR A 102 7.39 11.04 16.05
CA THR A 102 7.69 12.39 15.54
C THR A 102 7.34 12.50 14.06
N LEU A 103 6.75 13.62 13.66
CA LEU A 103 6.68 14.04 12.28
C LEU A 103 7.81 15.02 11.98
N TRP A 104 8.58 14.73 10.92
CA TRP A 104 9.68 15.55 10.43
C TRP A 104 9.30 16.22 9.12
N LYS A 105 9.77 17.47 8.92
CA LYS A 105 9.74 18.18 7.64
C LYS A 105 11.17 18.36 7.15
N LEU A 106 11.45 17.92 5.92
CA LEU A 106 12.77 18.00 5.32
C LEU A 106 12.70 18.67 3.95
N ASP A 107 13.79 19.34 3.59
CA ASP A 107 14.00 19.86 2.24
C ASP A 107 14.33 18.72 1.27
N THR A 108 13.65 18.64 0.13
CA THR A 108 13.80 17.54 -0.82
C THR A 108 15.14 17.49 -1.53
N GLU A 109 15.80 18.64 -1.73
CA GLU A 109 17.09 18.69 -2.44
C GLU A 109 18.27 18.39 -1.51
N THR A 110 18.21 18.82 -0.26
CA THR A 110 19.34 18.78 0.68
C THR A 110 19.18 17.80 1.83
N ASP A 111 17.97 17.27 2.07
CA ASP A 111 17.56 16.51 3.26
C ASP A 111 17.73 17.28 4.59
N ASN A 112 17.90 18.59 4.56
CA ASN A 112 17.97 19.36 5.80
C ASN A 112 16.64 19.31 6.55
N VAL A 113 16.69 19.03 7.85
CA VAL A 113 15.52 19.10 8.72
C VAL A 113 15.15 20.56 8.88
N LEU A 114 13.91 20.90 8.52
CA LEU A 114 13.36 22.24 8.60
C LEU A 114 12.40 22.42 9.78
N GLY A 115 11.90 21.31 10.32
CA GLY A 115 11.00 21.31 11.46
C GLY A 115 10.62 19.93 11.89
N GLN A 116 10.06 19.82 13.09
CA GLN A 116 9.56 18.57 13.66
C GLN A 116 8.49 18.84 14.70
N VAL A 117 7.62 17.86 14.93
CA VAL A 117 6.59 17.89 15.98
C VAL A 117 6.33 16.50 16.53
N ASP A 118 6.18 16.41 17.85
CA ASP A 118 5.80 15.18 18.52
C ASP A 118 4.30 14.94 18.38
N LEU A 119 3.93 13.71 18.00
CA LEU A 119 2.55 13.30 17.77
C LEU A 119 2.10 12.27 18.81
N GLY A 120 1.12 11.42 18.45
CA GLY A 120 0.72 10.29 19.27
C GLY A 120 1.71 9.14 19.20
N SER A 121 1.35 8.02 19.84
CA SER A 121 2.14 6.79 19.77
C SER A 121 2.06 6.17 18.37
N PHE A 122 3.20 5.81 17.83
CA PHE A 122 3.37 5.18 16.53
C PHE A 122 2.65 5.92 15.39
N PRO A 123 3.06 7.17 15.02
CA PRO A 123 2.53 7.83 13.84
C PRO A 123 2.96 7.05 12.59
N ALA A 124 1.98 6.40 11.94
CA ALA A 124 2.24 5.45 10.86
C ALA A 124 2.12 6.13 9.49
N THR A 125 0.92 6.21 8.96
CA THR A 125 0.69 6.76 7.62
C THR A 125 0.41 8.24 7.67
N LEU A 126 0.81 8.94 6.60
CA LEU A 126 0.56 10.36 6.49
C LEU A 126 0.24 10.75 5.04
N GLN A 127 -0.42 11.89 4.89
CA GLN A 127 -0.63 12.55 3.62
C GLN A 127 -0.64 14.07 3.81
N ILE A 128 -0.01 14.79 2.88
CA ILE A 128 -0.09 16.25 2.81
C ILE A 128 -1.34 16.64 2.02
N SER A 129 -2.07 17.66 2.48
CA SER A 129 -3.22 18.21 1.77
C SER A 129 -2.82 18.81 0.40
N GLY A 130 -3.76 18.86 -0.53
CA GLY A 130 -3.49 19.31 -1.90
C GLY A 130 -3.03 20.77 -2.01
N ASP A 131 -3.33 21.60 -1.01
CA ASP A 131 -2.83 22.98 -0.87
C ASP A 131 -1.46 23.06 -0.16
N GLY A 132 -0.98 21.95 0.41
CA GLY A 132 0.27 21.88 1.15
C GLY A 132 0.21 22.40 2.58
N GLU A 133 -0.93 22.87 3.08
CA GLU A 133 -1.05 23.54 4.38
C GLU A 133 -1.13 22.58 5.56
N PHE A 134 -1.62 21.34 5.36
CA PHE A 134 -1.83 20.38 6.43
C PHE A 134 -1.17 19.03 6.15
N ALA A 135 -0.59 18.43 7.19
CA ALA A 135 -0.24 17.03 7.23
C ALA A 135 -1.26 16.26 8.08
N TRP A 136 -1.88 15.25 7.51
CA TRP A 136 -2.79 14.33 8.19
C TRP A 136 -2.04 13.07 8.56
N VAL A 137 -1.89 12.78 9.84
CA VAL A 137 -1.02 11.71 10.34
C VAL A 137 -1.80 10.78 11.26
N VAL A 138 -1.78 9.49 10.92
CA VAL A 138 -2.46 8.46 11.72
C VAL A 138 -1.56 7.99 12.85
N ASN A 139 -2.03 8.09 14.10
CA ASN A 139 -1.37 7.55 15.27
C ASN A 139 -1.84 6.10 15.48
N PHE A 140 -1.08 5.13 14.97
CA PHE A 140 -1.45 3.72 14.92
C PHE A 140 -1.49 3.06 16.31
N ASN A 141 -0.68 3.56 17.25
CA ASN A 141 -0.58 3.08 18.64
C ASN A 141 -0.18 1.59 18.75
N LEU A 142 0.70 1.11 17.87
CA LEU A 142 1.09 -0.29 17.81
C LEU A 142 1.68 -0.83 19.13
N HIS A 143 2.46 -0.01 19.82
CA HIS A 143 3.15 -0.41 21.06
C HIS A 143 2.39 -0.02 22.33
N GLY A 144 1.22 0.60 22.17
CA GLY A 144 0.37 1.00 23.29
C GLY A 144 -0.65 -0.08 23.68
N GLU A 145 -1.50 0.25 24.64
CA GLU A 145 -2.67 -0.54 24.95
C GLU A 145 -3.65 -0.56 23.76
N MET A 146 -4.45 -1.63 23.62
CA MET A 146 -5.47 -1.73 22.58
C MET A 146 -6.67 -0.82 22.88
N VAL A 147 -6.42 0.46 22.92
CA VAL A 147 -7.41 1.52 23.11
C VAL A 147 -7.57 2.35 21.86
N PRO A 148 -8.70 3.05 21.70
CA PRO A 148 -8.88 3.99 20.59
C PRO A 148 -7.76 5.02 20.53
N SER A 149 -7.27 5.25 19.30
CA SER A 149 -6.26 6.24 19.00
C SER A 149 -6.82 7.34 18.08
N SER A 150 -6.01 7.96 17.22
CA SER A 150 -6.38 9.23 16.61
C SER A 150 -5.70 9.48 15.27
N VAL A 151 -6.20 10.51 14.59
CA VAL A 151 -5.52 11.19 13.48
C VAL A 151 -5.12 12.59 13.93
N SER A 152 -3.84 12.92 13.80
CA SER A 152 -3.30 14.27 14.04
C SER A 152 -3.36 15.10 12.77
N VAL A 153 -3.73 16.38 12.92
CA VAL A 153 -3.65 17.39 11.86
C VAL A 153 -2.58 18.40 12.24
N VAL A 154 -1.57 18.51 11.41
CA VAL A 154 -0.39 19.36 11.65
C VAL A 154 -0.32 20.47 10.61
N GLY A 155 -0.17 21.72 11.03
CA GLY A 155 0.16 22.84 10.14
C GLY A 155 1.59 22.67 9.61
N THR A 156 1.73 22.53 8.28
CA THR A 156 3.03 22.22 7.67
C THR A 156 4.02 23.38 7.71
N ARG A 157 3.53 24.62 7.78
CA ARG A 157 4.37 25.81 7.82
C ARG A 157 5.21 25.84 9.09
N ASP A 158 4.53 25.75 10.24
CA ASP A 158 5.12 25.98 11.55
C ASP A 158 5.39 24.67 12.32
N MET A 159 5.02 23.54 11.73
CA MET A 159 5.13 22.19 12.33
C MET A 159 4.46 22.13 13.70
N VAL A 160 3.21 22.58 13.76
CA VAL A 160 2.39 22.58 14.99
C VAL A 160 1.21 21.65 14.82
N GLU A 161 1.00 20.73 15.79
CA GLU A 161 -0.22 19.93 15.84
C GLU A 161 -1.41 20.84 16.20
N LEU A 162 -2.33 21.00 15.24
CA LEU A 162 -3.51 21.88 15.40
C LEU A 162 -4.62 21.18 16.17
N THR A 163 -4.81 19.90 15.88
CA THR A 163 -5.82 19.07 16.54
C THR A 163 -5.47 17.59 16.44
N ARG A 164 -6.06 16.81 17.34
CA ARG A 164 -5.96 15.36 17.36
C ARG A 164 -7.37 14.78 17.42
N ILE A 165 -7.79 14.14 16.34
CA ILE A 165 -9.16 13.63 16.13
C ILE A 165 -9.22 12.19 16.62
N PRO A 166 -9.98 11.88 17.69
CA PRO A 166 -10.16 10.50 18.12
C PRO A 166 -10.86 9.68 17.01
N THR A 167 -10.41 8.45 16.79
CA THR A 167 -10.99 7.57 15.77
C THR A 167 -11.39 6.21 16.35
N CYS A 168 -10.47 5.28 16.50
CA CYS A 168 -10.75 3.87 16.79
C CYS A 168 -9.49 3.13 17.22
N THR A 169 -9.58 1.83 17.43
CA THR A 169 -8.44 1.01 17.85
C THR A 169 -7.57 0.63 16.64
N MET A 170 -6.28 0.95 16.71
CA MET A 170 -5.28 0.75 15.66
C MET A 170 -5.71 1.36 14.31
N PRO A 171 -5.92 2.68 14.23
CA PRO A 171 -6.10 3.35 12.95
C PRO A 171 -4.82 3.21 12.12
N HIS A 172 -4.96 2.98 10.80
CA HIS A 172 -3.78 2.70 9.96
C HIS A 172 -3.81 3.49 8.64
N GLY A 173 -4.06 2.82 7.51
CA GLY A 173 -3.99 3.44 6.20
C GLY A 173 -5.08 4.48 5.96
N SER A 174 -4.70 5.64 5.48
CA SER A 174 -5.61 6.77 5.30
C SER A 174 -5.33 7.57 4.04
N ARG A 175 -6.36 8.24 3.53
CA ARG A 175 -6.24 9.15 2.40
C ARG A 175 -7.29 10.26 2.46
N LEU A 176 -6.89 11.45 2.01
CA LEU A 176 -7.80 12.54 1.71
C LEU A 176 -8.59 12.25 0.43
N SER A 177 -9.82 12.75 0.36
CA SER A 177 -10.59 12.83 -0.88
C SER A 177 -9.90 13.76 -1.90
N PRO A 178 -10.16 13.58 -3.20
CA PRO A 178 -9.56 14.46 -4.23
C PRO A 178 -9.89 15.94 -4.06
N ASP A 179 -11.05 16.26 -3.49
CA ASP A 179 -11.49 17.62 -3.18
C ASP A 179 -10.99 18.13 -1.81
N GLY A 180 -10.33 17.29 -1.02
CA GLY A 180 -9.83 17.62 0.31
C GLY A 180 -10.90 17.76 1.39
N ALA A 181 -12.17 17.45 1.10
CA ALA A 181 -13.27 17.64 2.05
C ALA A 181 -13.42 16.48 3.06
N HIS A 182 -12.91 15.32 2.73
CA HIS A 182 -12.96 14.10 3.54
C HIS A 182 -11.57 13.52 3.77
N HIS A 183 -11.36 12.92 4.95
CA HIS A 183 -10.20 12.08 5.23
C HIS A 183 -10.69 10.71 5.71
N TRP A 184 -10.42 9.66 4.92
CA TRP A 184 -10.80 8.31 5.29
C TRP A 184 -9.64 7.60 5.98
N SER A 185 -9.91 6.99 7.13
CA SER A 185 -8.96 6.19 7.90
C SER A 185 -9.58 4.85 8.29
N VAL A 186 -8.82 3.78 8.23
CA VAL A 186 -9.29 2.44 8.61
C VAL A 186 -8.80 2.04 9.99
N CYS A 187 -9.57 1.20 10.66
CA CYS A 187 -9.34 0.73 12.03
C CYS A 187 -9.18 -0.78 12.04
N MET A 188 -7.94 -1.25 12.13
CA MET A 188 -7.61 -2.68 11.95
C MET A 188 -8.31 -3.59 12.95
N MET A 189 -8.44 -3.13 14.21
CA MET A 189 -8.98 -3.94 15.30
C MET A 189 -10.49 -3.87 15.43
N ASP A 190 -11.11 -2.84 14.90
CA ASP A 190 -12.55 -2.61 15.02
C ASP A 190 -13.33 -2.95 13.73
N ASP A 191 -12.63 -3.37 12.66
CA ASP A 191 -13.21 -3.64 11.34
C ASP A 191 -14.04 -2.46 10.81
N VAL A 192 -13.49 -1.24 10.91
CA VAL A 192 -14.22 0.00 10.60
C VAL A 192 -13.42 0.88 9.62
N LEU A 193 -14.15 1.53 8.71
CA LEU A 193 -13.69 2.71 7.98
C LEU A 193 -14.32 3.95 8.64
N VAL A 194 -13.49 4.95 8.94
CA VAL A 194 -13.92 6.24 9.50
C VAL A 194 -13.83 7.29 8.39
N ASP A 195 -14.87 8.12 8.28
CA ASP A 195 -14.94 9.30 7.42
C ASP A 195 -14.89 10.56 8.29
N ILE A 196 -13.79 11.29 8.20
CA ILE A 196 -13.56 12.55 8.89
C ILE A 196 -13.93 13.70 7.96
N ASP A 197 -14.79 14.61 8.40
CA ASP A 197 -15.02 15.92 7.78
C ASP A 197 -13.73 16.75 7.95
N ALA A 198 -12.99 16.90 6.85
CA ALA A 198 -11.69 17.57 6.88
C ALA A 198 -11.80 19.10 7.07
N THR A 199 -12.99 19.67 6.91
CA THR A 199 -13.24 21.10 7.14
C THR A 199 -13.59 21.41 8.60
N LYS A 200 -14.17 20.42 9.32
CA LYS A 200 -14.54 20.56 10.72
C LYS A 200 -13.60 19.84 11.68
N PHE A 201 -12.71 19.00 11.16
CA PHE A 201 -11.81 18.16 11.96
C PHE A 201 -12.55 17.24 12.94
N GLU A 202 -13.63 16.62 12.48
CA GLU A 202 -14.44 15.70 13.28
C GLU A 202 -14.87 14.47 12.48
N VAL A 203 -15.12 13.36 13.17
CA VAL A 203 -15.66 12.15 12.52
C VAL A 203 -17.12 12.37 12.18
N ALA A 204 -17.44 12.42 10.87
CA ALA A 204 -18.79 12.59 10.35
C ALA A 204 -19.59 11.29 10.40
N ARG A 205 -18.97 10.17 10.04
CA ARG A 205 -19.61 8.85 9.94
C ARG A 205 -18.56 7.73 9.91
N HIS A 206 -19.02 6.51 10.08
CA HIS A 206 -18.17 5.31 9.95
C HIS A 206 -18.90 4.18 9.23
N PHE A 207 -18.15 3.17 8.78
CA PHE A 207 -18.67 2.01 8.07
C PHE A 207 -18.12 0.72 8.67
N SER A 208 -19.00 -0.20 9.10
CA SER A 208 -18.59 -1.55 9.55
C SER A 208 -18.21 -2.41 8.35
N LEU A 209 -17.08 -3.10 8.42
CA LEU A 209 -16.48 -3.88 7.32
C LEU A 209 -16.50 -5.40 7.54
N GLY A 210 -16.89 -5.86 8.72
CA GLY A 210 -17.02 -7.29 9.01
C GLY A 210 -18.04 -7.96 8.09
N LYS A 211 -17.74 -9.18 7.59
CA LYS A 211 -18.66 -9.89 6.69
C LYS A 211 -20.00 -10.19 7.39
N GLY A 212 -21.09 -9.80 6.74
CA GLY A 212 -22.45 -9.96 7.24
C GLY A 212 -22.90 -8.87 8.23
N SER A 213 -22.04 -7.88 8.50
CA SER A 213 -22.36 -6.70 9.34
C SER A 213 -22.02 -5.38 8.67
N GLU A 214 -21.92 -5.39 7.34
CA GLU A 214 -21.60 -4.18 6.56
C GLU A 214 -22.70 -3.15 6.67
N MET A 215 -22.38 -2.03 7.31
CA MET A 215 -23.34 -0.97 7.53
C MET A 215 -22.67 0.38 7.75
N GLY A 216 -23.19 1.40 7.08
CA GLY A 216 -22.86 2.79 7.32
C GLY A 216 -23.63 3.36 8.51
N MET A 217 -22.93 4.10 9.38
CA MET A 217 -23.48 4.71 10.59
C MET A 217 -22.98 6.15 10.75
N PRO A 218 -23.76 7.06 11.31
CA PRO A 218 -23.33 8.42 11.62
C PRO A 218 -22.36 8.46 12.80
N GLY A 219 -21.50 9.49 12.82
CA GLY A 219 -20.61 9.81 13.94
C GLY A 219 -19.48 8.84 14.18
N LEU A 220 -18.87 8.99 15.35
CA LEU A 220 -17.71 8.22 15.80
C LEU A 220 -18.09 6.75 16.08
N PRO A 221 -17.27 5.76 15.71
CA PRO A 221 -17.49 4.37 16.10
C PRO A 221 -17.41 4.19 17.62
N PRO A 222 -17.99 3.11 18.17
CA PRO A 222 -17.90 2.83 19.60
C PRO A 222 -16.44 2.79 20.10
N GLN A 223 -16.14 3.60 21.10
CA GLN A 223 -14.80 3.73 21.68
C GLN A 223 -14.57 2.62 22.71
N ARG A 224 -14.25 1.42 22.25
CA ARG A 224 -14.03 0.24 23.09
C ARG A 224 -12.59 -0.22 22.97
N GLY A 225 -11.82 -0.10 24.06
CA GLY A 225 -10.56 -0.80 24.19
C GLY A 225 -10.77 -2.33 24.15
N ARG A 226 -9.81 -3.05 23.61
CA ARG A 226 -9.79 -4.52 23.59
C ARG A 226 -8.55 -5.04 24.31
N PRO A 227 -8.61 -6.19 25.00
CA PRO A 227 -7.42 -6.84 25.50
C PRO A 227 -6.48 -7.19 24.34
N MET A 228 -5.19 -6.93 24.48
CA MET A 228 -4.20 -7.37 23.52
C MET A 228 -4.13 -8.90 23.55
N SER A 229 -4.49 -9.56 22.46
CA SER A 229 -4.25 -11.00 22.30
C SER A 229 -2.90 -11.21 21.62
N ALA A 230 -2.23 -12.32 21.96
CA ALA A 230 -0.95 -12.70 21.33
C ALA A 230 -1.05 -12.82 19.79
N ASP A 231 -2.25 -12.98 19.24
CA ASP A 231 -2.52 -13.11 17.81
C ASP A 231 -2.32 -11.79 17.02
N HIS A 232 -2.15 -10.66 17.69
CA HIS A 232 -2.05 -9.33 17.07
C HIS A 232 -0.62 -8.79 17.00
N ALA A 233 0.35 -9.48 17.59
CA ALA A 233 1.76 -9.08 17.58
C ALA A 233 2.42 -9.15 16.18
N GLY A 234 1.75 -9.74 15.19
CA GLY A 234 2.29 -10.03 13.85
C GLY A 234 1.76 -9.13 12.71
N HIS A 235 1.31 -7.90 12.94
CA HIS A 235 0.84 -6.97 11.90
C HIS A 235 -0.20 -7.55 10.91
N GLY A 236 -1.10 -8.41 11.38
CA GLY A 236 -2.11 -9.05 10.52
C GLY A 236 -1.54 -10.07 9.53
N MET A 237 -0.34 -10.60 9.75
CA MET A 237 0.33 -11.57 8.87
C MET A 237 -0.26 -12.99 8.96
N GLU A 238 -1.08 -13.28 9.97
CA GLU A 238 -1.69 -14.60 10.11
C GLU A 238 -2.78 -14.84 9.05
N PRO A 239 -2.83 -16.05 8.47
CA PRO A 239 -3.90 -16.42 7.56
C PRO A 239 -5.25 -16.50 8.33
N PRO A 240 -6.39 -16.20 7.65
CA PRO A 240 -7.70 -16.31 8.27
C PRO A 240 -8.00 -17.75 8.67
N LYS A 241 -8.67 -17.91 9.80
CA LYS A 241 -9.21 -19.21 10.27
C LYS A 241 -10.55 -19.47 9.54
N PRO A 242 -10.96 -20.74 9.37
CA PRO A 242 -12.27 -21.06 8.81
C PRO A 242 -13.40 -20.37 9.60
N GLY A 243 -14.32 -19.69 8.89
CA GLY A 243 -15.42 -18.94 9.49
C GLY A 243 -15.07 -17.54 10.01
N ASP A 244 -13.85 -17.07 9.78
CA ASP A 244 -13.44 -15.71 10.14
C ASP A 244 -14.17 -14.67 9.27
N VAL A 245 -14.84 -13.73 9.91
CA VAL A 245 -15.63 -12.68 9.28
C VAL A 245 -14.89 -11.31 9.29
N SER A 246 -13.74 -11.24 9.94
CA SER A 246 -12.98 -10.00 10.10
C SER A 246 -12.37 -9.55 8.78
N CYS A 247 -12.45 -8.26 8.52
CA CYS A 247 -11.75 -7.57 7.44
C CYS A 247 -10.29 -7.30 7.81
N SER A 248 -10.03 -6.86 9.05
CA SER A 248 -8.76 -6.25 9.49
C SER A 248 -8.27 -5.24 8.44
N PRO A 249 -8.97 -4.10 8.29
CA PRO A 249 -8.71 -3.16 7.21
C PRO A 249 -7.39 -2.43 7.44
N THR A 250 -6.57 -2.36 6.39
CA THR A 250 -5.22 -1.76 6.46
C THR A 250 -5.07 -0.49 5.65
N TRP A 251 -5.95 -0.23 4.67
CA TRP A 251 -5.86 0.93 3.81
C TRP A 251 -7.21 1.40 3.28
N ALA A 252 -7.38 2.72 3.19
CA ALA A 252 -8.48 3.36 2.48
C ALA A 252 -7.92 4.13 1.27
N GLN A 253 -8.49 3.94 0.09
CA GLN A 253 -8.09 4.61 -1.14
C GLN A 253 -9.31 5.16 -1.87
N PRO A 254 -9.44 6.49 -2.05
CA PRO A 254 -10.51 7.06 -2.84
C PRO A 254 -10.32 6.84 -4.34
N SER A 255 -11.43 6.77 -5.07
CA SER A 255 -11.44 6.94 -6.53
C SER A 255 -11.13 8.39 -6.89
N ARG A 256 -10.71 8.63 -8.14
CA ARG A 256 -10.33 9.97 -8.61
C ARG A 256 -11.49 10.97 -8.60
N ASP A 257 -12.72 10.52 -8.71
CA ASP A 257 -13.93 11.35 -8.64
C ASP A 257 -14.49 11.49 -7.21
N GLY A 258 -13.85 10.87 -6.22
CA GLY A 258 -14.27 10.91 -4.82
C GLY A 258 -15.58 10.17 -4.51
N ARG A 259 -16.18 9.49 -5.49
CA ARG A 259 -17.48 8.83 -5.32
C ARG A 259 -17.39 7.42 -4.76
N THR A 260 -16.21 6.88 -4.73
CA THR A 260 -15.92 5.53 -4.19
C THR A 260 -14.74 5.61 -3.25
N VAL A 261 -14.79 4.86 -2.15
CA VAL A 261 -13.62 4.55 -1.35
C VAL A 261 -13.41 3.04 -1.33
N TRP A 262 -12.19 2.63 -1.67
CA TRP A 262 -11.73 1.25 -1.63
C TRP A 262 -11.05 0.98 -0.30
N VAL A 263 -11.34 -0.18 0.30
CA VAL A 263 -10.72 -0.61 1.56
C VAL A 263 -10.01 -1.94 1.35
N ALA A 264 -8.75 -2.02 1.75
CA ALA A 264 -7.98 -3.25 1.77
C ALA A 264 -8.31 -4.04 3.04
N CYS A 265 -9.00 -5.17 2.90
CA CYS A 265 -9.27 -6.12 3.97
C CYS A 265 -8.14 -7.15 4.05
N ASN A 266 -7.11 -6.88 4.85
CA ASN A 266 -5.90 -7.70 4.90
C ASN A 266 -6.19 -9.16 5.30
N ARG A 267 -6.94 -9.37 6.39
CA ARG A 267 -7.25 -10.70 6.88
C ARG A 267 -8.10 -11.49 5.88
N ALA A 268 -9.10 -10.85 5.30
CA ALA A 268 -9.97 -11.48 4.31
C ALA A 268 -9.32 -11.65 2.92
N SER A 269 -8.22 -10.94 2.63
CA SER A 269 -7.60 -10.88 1.30
C SER A 269 -8.58 -10.39 0.22
N GLU A 270 -9.28 -9.33 0.52
CA GLU A 270 -10.32 -8.73 -0.33
C GLU A 270 -10.20 -7.21 -0.37
N LEU A 271 -10.75 -6.62 -1.42
CA LEU A 271 -11.09 -5.20 -1.48
C LEU A 271 -12.58 -5.03 -1.22
N VAL A 272 -12.92 -4.02 -0.43
CA VAL A 272 -14.32 -3.59 -0.25
C VAL A 272 -14.53 -2.27 -0.97
N GLU A 273 -15.52 -2.20 -1.83
CA GLU A 273 -15.94 -1.00 -2.53
C GLU A 273 -17.13 -0.37 -1.83
N ILE A 274 -16.98 0.88 -1.39
CA ILE A 274 -18.03 1.66 -0.71
C ILE A 274 -18.39 2.85 -1.57
N ASP A 275 -19.69 3.00 -1.84
CA ASP A 275 -20.26 4.18 -2.49
C ASP A 275 -20.32 5.32 -1.48
N VAL A 276 -19.62 6.40 -1.73
CA VAL A 276 -19.49 7.53 -0.80
C VAL A 276 -20.81 8.29 -0.63
N PRO A 277 -21.58 8.60 -1.71
CA PRO A 277 -22.85 9.31 -1.58
C PRO A 277 -23.92 8.55 -0.78
N SER A 278 -24.09 7.25 -1.06
CA SER A 278 -25.12 6.45 -0.35
C SER A 278 -24.60 5.83 0.95
N TRP A 279 -23.28 5.83 1.17
CA TRP A 279 -22.58 5.20 2.28
C TRP A 279 -22.96 3.72 2.45
N THR A 280 -22.93 2.98 1.32
CA THR A 280 -23.25 1.55 1.24
C THR A 280 -22.15 0.78 0.53
N MET A 281 -21.98 -0.49 0.90
CA MET A 281 -21.07 -1.39 0.19
C MET A 281 -21.66 -1.76 -1.18
N ARG A 282 -20.87 -1.62 -2.25
CA ARG A 282 -21.22 -2.08 -3.59
C ARG A 282 -20.83 -3.55 -3.81
N ARG A 283 -19.62 -3.91 -3.47
CA ARG A 283 -19.10 -5.28 -3.68
C ARG A 283 -17.82 -5.54 -2.90
N ARG A 284 -17.45 -6.83 -2.84
CA ARG A 284 -16.14 -7.32 -2.41
C ARG A 284 -15.43 -7.95 -3.60
N LEU A 285 -14.13 -7.70 -3.73
CA LEU A 285 -13.28 -8.25 -4.79
C LEU A 285 -12.16 -9.08 -4.16
N PRO A 286 -11.93 -10.31 -4.61
CA PRO A 286 -10.80 -11.10 -4.15
C PRO A 286 -9.48 -10.50 -4.64
N THR A 287 -8.43 -10.64 -3.84
CA THR A 287 -7.06 -10.20 -4.15
C THR A 287 -6.04 -11.32 -3.95
N GLY A 288 -4.77 -11.02 -4.03
CA GLY A 288 -3.72 -11.86 -3.48
C GLY A 288 -3.76 -11.89 -1.95
N ALA A 289 -3.12 -12.89 -1.35
CA ALA A 289 -3.17 -13.10 0.10
C ALA A 289 -2.61 -11.90 0.88
N GLY A 290 -3.43 -11.37 1.79
CA GLY A 290 -3.05 -10.29 2.68
C GLY A 290 -2.89 -8.93 1.99
N THR A 291 -3.91 -8.51 1.22
CA THR A 291 -3.91 -7.16 0.63
C THR A 291 -3.70 -6.10 1.71
N TYR A 292 -2.87 -5.08 1.42
CA TYR A 292 -2.40 -4.20 2.48
C TYR A 292 -2.49 -2.72 2.13
N ASN A 293 -1.72 -2.24 1.16
CA ASN A 293 -1.72 -0.85 0.72
C ASN A 293 -2.37 -0.74 -0.67
N LEU A 294 -3.01 0.39 -0.96
CA LEU A 294 -3.73 0.64 -2.20
C LEU A 294 -3.29 1.95 -2.86
N ALA A 295 -3.30 1.96 -4.18
CA ALA A 295 -3.24 3.17 -4.99
C ALA A 295 -4.13 3.06 -6.21
N THR A 296 -4.57 4.20 -6.73
CA THR A 296 -5.21 4.32 -8.04
C THR A 296 -4.27 5.07 -9.00
N THR A 297 -4.33 4.75 -10.28
CA THR A 297 -3.68 5.57 -11.32
C THR A 297 -4.32 6.95 -11.36
N HIS A 298 -3.57 7.97 -11.84
CA HIS A 298 -4.07 9.34 -11.94
C HIS A 298 -5.21 9.47 -12.96
N ASP A 299 -5.25 8.61 -13.98
CA ASP A 299 -6.37 8.51 -14.91
C ASP A 299 -7.57 7.73 -14.34
N GLY A 300 -7.45 7.15 -13.14
CA GLY A 300 -8.50 6.43 -12.43
C GLY A 300 -8.84 5.06 -13.00
N ARG A 301 -8.08 4.53 -13.98
CA ARG A 301 -8.41 3.25 -14.64
C ARG A 301 -7.97 2.03 -13.86
N LEU A 302 -6.88 2.12 -13.10
CA LEU A 302 -6.35 0.99 -12.35
C LEU A 302 -6.50 1.22 -10.85
N LEU A 303 -6.87 0.14 -10.15
CA LEU A 303 -6.77 0.01 -8.70
C LEU A 303 -5.72 -1.07 -8.39
N ILE A 304 -4.74 -0.72 -7.59
CA ILE A 304 -3.55 -1.54 -7.36
C ILE A 304 -3.40 -1.78 -5.87
N GLY A 305 -3.09 -3.03 -5.50
CA GLY A 305 -2.88 -3.39 -4.10
C GLY A 305 -1.67 -4.28 -3.89
N THR A 306 -0.92 -4.01 -2.81
CA THR A 306 0.14 -4.92 -2.34
C THR A 306 -0.46 -6.07 -1.55
N ASN A 307 0.07 -7.29 -1.70
CA ASN A 307 -0.37 -8.50 -1.02
C ASN A 307 0.75 -9.04 -0.14
N LYS A 308 0.79 -8.63 1.14
CA LYS A 308 1.92 -8.92 2.05
C LYS A 308 2.21 -10.41 2.17
N ARG A 309 1.18 -11.24 2.40
CA ARG A 309 1.35 -12.70 2.52
C ARG A 309 1.52 -13.38 1.16
N GLY A 310 0.97 -12.77 0.10
CA GLY A 310 1.02 -13.30 -1.27
C GLY A 310 2.28 -12.93 -2.03
N GLN A 311 3.18 -12.13 -1.47
CA GLN A 311 4.43 -11.68 -2.10
C GLN A 311 4.19 -11.21 -3.54
N SER A 312 3.18 -10.36 -3.73
CA SER A 312 2.74 -9.91 -5.04
C SER A 312 2.02 -8.57 -4.99
N VAL A 313 1.78 -8.02 -6.16
CA VAL A 313 0.91 -6.87 -6.39
C VAL A 313 -0.24 -7.31 -7.28
N SER A 314 -1.48 -7.03 -6.87
CA SER A 314 -2.68 -7.21 -7.70
C SER A 314 -3.00 -5.90 -8.41
N ILE A 315 -3.27 -5.98 -9.73
CA ILE A 315 -3.66 -4.84 -10.57
C ILE A 315 -5.06 -5.13 -11.09
N HIS A 316 -6.03 -4.28 -10.73
CA HIS A 316 -7.42 -4.41 -11.11
C HIS A 316 -7.83 -3.27 -12.06
N ASP A 317 -8.76 -3.56 -12.95
CA ASP A 317 -9.55 -2.54 -13.62
C ASP A 317 -10.50 -1.92 -12.58
N ALA A 318 -10.38 -0.62 -12.34
CA ALA A 318 -11.12 0.06 -11.27
C ALA A 318 -12.63 0.09 -11.51
N ALA A 319 -13.08 0.13 -12.76
CA ALA A 319 -14.51 0.18 -13.11
C ALA A 319 -15.18 -1.18 -12.95
N THR A 320 -14.57 -2.23 -13.49
CA THR A 320 -15.15 -3.58 -13.48
C THR A 320 -14.78 -4.39 -12.24
N GLY A 321 -13.65 -4.08 -11.60
CA GLY A 321 -13.05 -4.84 -10.51
C GLY A 321 -12.31 -6.10 -10.95
N ALA A 322 -12.19 -6.35 -12.27
CA ALA A 322 -11.48 -7.50 -12.78
C ALA A 322 -9.98 -7.43 -12.47
N GLU A 323 -9.40 -8.49 -11.93
CA GLU A 323 -7.95 -8.58 -11.76
C GLU A 323 -7.30 -8.78 -13.14
N LEU A 324 -6.54 -7.79 -13.58
CA LEU A 324 -5.86 -7.76 -14.87
C LEU A 324 -4.50 -8.46 -14.84
N ALA A 325 -3.84 -8.42 -13.68
CA ALA A 325 -2.55 -9.06 -13.47
C ALA A 325 -2.24 -9.22 -11.97
N ARG A 326 -1.41 -10.21 -11.68
CA ARG A 326 -0.76 -10.39 -10.38
C ARG A 326 0.74 -10.52 -10.59
N VAL A 327 1.50 -9.52 -10.15
CA VAL A 327 2.95 -9.42 -10.36
C VAL A 327 3.69 -9.83 -9.11
N ALA A 328 4.57 -10.82 -9.20
CA ALA A 328 5.41 -11.24 -8.08
C ALA A 328 6.44 -10.17 -7.74
N THR A 329 6.63 -9.89 -6.44
CA THR A 329 7.67 -8.99 -5.94
C THR A 329 9.02 -9.69 -5.78
N SER A 330 10.11 -8.92 -5.78
CA SER A 330 11.47 -9.46 -5.66
C SER A 330 11.75 -10.02 -4.28
N ARG A 331 11.17 -9.37 -3.24
CA ARG A 331 11.31 -9.77 -1.84
C ARG A 331 9.97 -9.93 -1.18
N ARG A 332 9.98 -10.56 -0.01
CA ARG A 332 8.81 -10.78 0.81
C ARG A 332 8.29 -9.48 1.42
N ILE A 333 7.02 -9.50 1.80
CA ILE A 333 6.32 -8.44 2.51
C ILE A 333 6.29 -7.14 1.69
N PRO A 334 5.66 -7.11 0.47
CA PRO A 334 5.38 -5.86 -0.22
C PRO A 334 4.48 -4.97 0.66
N SER A 335 4.89 -3.71 0.84
CA SER A 335 4.32 -2.78 1.81
C SER A 335 3.78 -1.51 1.14
N GLY A 336 4.59 -0.47 1.06
CA GLY A 336 4.20 0.78 0.40
C GLY A 336 4.15 0.68 -1.11
N LEU A 337 3.30 1.50 -1.73
CA LEU A 337 3.27 1.63 -3.18
C LEU A 337 2.87 3.04 -3.59
N VAL A 338 3.40 3.49 -4.74
CA VAL A 338 3.06 4.77 -5.35
C VAL A 338 3.15 4.67 -6.87
N VAL A 339 2.22 5.32 -7.56
CA VAL A 339 2.19 5.40 -9.03
C VAL A 339 2.97 6.62 -9.50
N SER A 340 3.72 6.50 -10.58
CA SER A 340 4.40 7.65 -11.20
C SER A 340 3.39 8.69 -11.70
N PRO A 341 3.73 9.99 -11.75
CA PRO A 341 2.80 11.05 -12.16
C PRO A 341 2.23 10.91 -13.58
N ASP A 342 2.89 10.13 -14.43
CA ASP A 342 2.46 9.84 -15.81
C ASP A 342 1.79 8.46 -15.96
N ASP A 343 1.43 7.81 -14.85
CA ASP A 343 0.79 6.48 -14.80
C ASP A 343 1.57 5.37 -15.52
N ARG A 344 2.86 5.59 -15.77
CA ARG A 344 3.69 4.62 -16.49
C ARG A 344 4.24 3.52 -15.58
N TYR A 345 4.66 3.88 -14.39
CA TYR A 345 5.32 2.97 -13.46
C TYR A 345 4.66 2.94 -12.10
N LEU A 346 4.71 1.79 -11.48
CA LEU A 346 4.41 1.58 -10.07
C LEU A 346 5.72 1.29 -9.34
N PHE A 347 5.94 1.98 -8.24
CA PHE A 347 7.04 1.75 -7.30
C PHE A 347 6.49 1.06 -6.07
N VAL A 348 7.12 -0.05 -5.65
CA VAL A 348 6.66 -0.89 -4.54
C VAL A 348 7.81 -1.19 -3.59
N THR A 349 7.68 -0.84 -2.33
CA THR A 349 8.63 -1.24 -1.31
C THR A 349 8.33 -2.65 -0.81
N CYS A 350 9.38 -3.42 -0.54
CA CYS A 350 9.30 -4.72 0.12
C CYS A 350 10.19 -4.70 1.35
N GLU A 351 9.66 -5.14 2.48
CA GLU A 351 10.36 -5.06 3.77
C GLU A 351 11.54 -6.03 3.87
N GLY A 352 11.47 -7.19 3.18
CA GLY A 352 12.38 -8.31 3.39
C GLY A 352 12.03 -9.09 4.66
N VAL A 353 12.84 -10.07 5.02
CA VAL A 353 12.65 -10.88 6.23
C VAL A 353 14.01 -11.18 6.89
N GLY A 354 14.07 -11.05 8.22
CA GLY A 354 15.27 -11.28 8.98
C GLY A 354 16.36 -10.25 8.63
N SER A 355 17.52 -10.68 8.18
CA SER A 355 18.64 -9.81 7.80
C SER A 355 18.65 -9.42 6.31
N GLU A 356 17.62 -9.80 5.55
CA GLU A 356 17.52 -9.38 4.14
C GLU A 356 17.35 -7.86 4.05
N PRO A 357 18.03 -7.17 3.11
CA PRO A 357 17.69 -5.79 2.83
C PRO A 357 16.26 -5.69 2.30
N GLY A 358 15.63 -4.55 2.46
CA GLY A 358 14.42 -4.23 1.72
C GLY A 358 14.70 -4.06 0.22
N SER A 359 13.66 -3.94 -0.58
CA SER A 359 13.80 -3.58 -1.99
C SER A 359 12.79 -2.54 -2.42
N LEU A 360 13.13 -1.80 -3.47
CA LEU A 360 12.19 -1.04 -4.27
C LEU A 360 12.03 -1.75 -5.61
N ASP A 361 10.86 -2.33 -5.84
CA ASP A 361 10.48 -2.94 -7.12
C ASP A 361 9.81 -1.89 -8.02
N ILE A 362 10.11 -1.94 -9.31
CA ILE A 362 9.56 -1.06 -10.31
C ILE A 362 8.80 -1.91 -11.32
N ILE A 363 7.49 -1.63 -11.45
CA ILE A 363 6.58 -2.36 -12.32
C ILE A 363 6.10 -1.42 -13.43
N ASP A 364 6.26 -1.82 -14.68
CA ASP A 364 5.68 -1.12 -15.84
C ASP A 364 4.19 -1.45 -15.90
N LEU A 365 3.33 -0.44 -15.76
CA LEU A 365 1.88 -0.63 -15.72
C LEU A 365 1.27 -0.98 -17.09
N ALA A 366 1.92 -0.61 -18.19
CA ALA A 366 1.43 -0.96 -19.53
C ALA A 366 1.64 -2.45 -19.83
N THR A 367 2.82 -2.99 -19.51
CA THR A 367 3.15 -4.42 -19.68
C THR A 367 2.77 -5.27 -18.50
N ARG A 368 2.53 -4.66 -17.32
CA ARG A 368 2.25 -5.32 -16.03
C ARG A 368 3.35 -6.29 -15.63
N THR A 369 4.59 -5.88 -15.84
CA THR A 369 5.77 -6.67 -15.51
C THR A 369 6.73 -5.86 -14.65
N ARG A 370 7.45 -6.54 -13.74
CA ARG A 370 8.54 -5.92 -12.98
C ARG A 370 9.74 -5.70 -13.91
N VAL A 371 10.17 -4.45 -14.05
CA VAL A 371 11.24 -4.03 -14.96
C VAL A 371 12.56 -3.75 -14.24
N ALA A 372 12.54 -3.47 -12.94
CA ALA A 372 13.72 -3.28 -12.13
C ALA A 372 13.43 -3.61 -10.65
N SER A 373 14.50 -3.81 -9.89
CA SER A 373 14.50 -3.91 -8.43
C SER A 373 15.80 -3.36 -7.89
N VAL A 374 15.75 -2.61 -6.78
CA VAL A 374 16.91 -2.00 -6.12
C VAL A 374 16.88 -2.36 -4.65
N ASP A 375 18.02 -2.80 -4.12
CA ASP A 375 18.15 -3.00 -2.68
C ASP A 375 18.14 -1.66 -1.96
N VAL A 376 17.33 -1.58 -0.90
CA VAL A 376 17.22 -0.43 0.00
C VAL A 376 17.41 -0.91 1.44
N GLY A 377 17.32 0.01 2.40
CA GLY A 377 17.41 -0.36 3.82
C GLY A 377 16.33 -1.36 4.23
N GLN A 378 16.59 -2.07 5.32
CA GLN A 378 15.71 -3.10 5.87
C GLN A 378 14.38 -2.52 6.36
N MET A 379 13.29 -3.30 6.23
CA MET A 379 11.91 -2.90 6.50
C MET A 379 11.50 -1.64 5.72
N ALA A 380 11.76 -1.63 4.41
CA ALA A 380 11.32 -0.55 3.54
C ALA A 380 9.79 -0.50 3.47
N GLY A 381 9.19 0.59 3.95
CA GLY A 381 7.74 0.76 4.05
C GLY A 381 7.27 2.04 3.36
N GLY A 382 7.49 3.18 3.98
CA GLY A 382 7.07 4.49 3.48
C GLY A 382 7.68 4.86 2.13
N ILE A 383 6.85 5.42 1.24
CA ILE A 383 7.29 5.73 -0.13
C ILE A 383 6.46 6.89 -0.69
N ASP A 384 7.10 7.79 -1.42
CA ASP A 384 6.44 8.75 -2.30
C ASP A 384 7.33 9.15 -3.48
N VAL A 385 6.71 9.61 -4.59
CA VAL A 385 7.44 10.12 -5.74
C VAL A 385 7.78 11.59 -5.51
N TRP A 386 9.07 11.89 -5.51
CA TRP A 386 9.50 13.28 -5.41
C TRP A 386 9.29 14.03 -6.72
N ARG A 387 9.79 13.47 -7.84
CA ARG A 387 9.70 14.13 -9.16
C ARG A 387 9.89 13.16 -10.33
N ALA A 388 9.35 13.57 -11.48
CA ALA A 388 9.62 12.98 -12.80
C ALA A 388 10.17 14.07 -13.74
N ARG A 389 11.27 13.79 -14.47
CA ARG A 389 11.98 14.74 -15.38
C ARG A 389 12.19 14.13 -16.75
#